data_67e4d8a035c41c3473ad1e4237583aa1
#
_entry.id   67e4d8a035c41c3473ad1e4237583aa1
#
_cell.length_a   1.000
_cell.length_b   1.000
_cell.length_c   1.000
_cell.angle_alpha   90.00
_cell.angle_beta   90.00
_cell.angle_gamma   90.00
#
_symmetry.space_group_name_H-M   'P 1'
#
loop_
_entity.id
_entity.type
_entity.pdbx_description
1 polymer ?
#
loop_
_entity_poly.entity_id
_entity_poly.type
_entity_poly.pdbx_seq_one_letter_code
_entity_poly.pdbx_strand_id
1 'polypeptide(L)'
;MKKWCLFLSVYLCLCILAACGATGSGTPAPGGTPSAEPQTGGETTQPASVTVTCRVVTAENGQLLLAGRGDDTNVYTLFREEDDLHPGEVVEVCYGGELLETWPVQFGGVASAEVCPGGFNDLCALYLGVLEDLWEVDPGLNSDGLTYIGVDLSGTSLSESEQAAVAWAFAGRHGAQLVTGTWQELADQGYIDREHLQWEDGCLFTITEKPVVGSYDLKPIAFDAQKWRSGTGAYFFNSCTAAQGEDGHWGDYSVGSQAIS
;
A
#
# COMPACT_ATOMS: atom_id res chain seq x y z
N MET A 1 26.04 7.11 33.20
CA MET A 1 26.36 5.68 33.41
C MET A 1 25.31 4.86 32.70
N LYS A 2 25.77 4.12 31.70
CA LYS A 2 24.96 3.35 30.74
C LYS A 2 24.30 2.14 31.40
N LYS A 3 23.02 1.83 31.05
CA LYS A 3 22.52 0.45 31.09
C LYS A 3 21.68 0.18 29.83
N TRP A 4 22.28 -0.52 28.92
CA TRP A 4 21.65 -1.22 27.82
C TRP A 4 20.93 -2.46 28.36
N CYS A 5 19.69 -2.65 28.03
CA CYS A 5 18.99 -3.93 28.14
C CYS A 5 18.67 -4.43 26.73
N LEU A 6 19.47 -5.40 26.28
CA LEU A 6 19.18 -6.26 25.12
C LEU A 6 18.07 -7.24 25.53
N PHE A 7 16.95 -7.26 24.83
CA PHE A 7 16.02 -8.39 24.85
C PHE A 7 16.14 -9.17 23.55
N LEU A 8 16.87 -10.27 23.68
CA LEU A 8 17.00 -11.31 22.66
C LEU A 8 15.82 -12.29 22.90
N SER A 9 14.81 -12.29 22.04
CA SER A 9 13.75 -13.30 22.07
C SER A 9 14.09 -14.38 21.05
N VAL A 10 14.58 -15.53 21.55
CA VAL A 10 14.81 -16.74 20.76
C VAL A 10 13.53 -17.55 20.75
N TYR A 11 12.87 -17.65 19.58
CA TYR A 11 11.79 -18.58 19.36
C TYR A 11 12.35 -19.91 18.88
N LEU A 12 12.36 -20.90 19.78
CA LEU A 12 12.78 -22.27 19.52
C LEU A 12 11.55 -23.07 19.04
N CYS A 13 11.47 -23.38 17.74
CA CYS A 13 10.44 -24.26 17.19
C CYS A 13 10.91 -25.71 17.30
N LEU A 14 10.23 -26.51 18.14
CA LEU A 14 10.47 -27.93 18.35
C LEU A 14 9.68 -28.74 17.32
N CYS A 15 10.35 -29.32 16.33
CA CYS A 15 9.73 -30.31 15.43
C CYS A 15 9.80 -31.69 16.09
N ILE A 16 8.65 -32.28 16.37
CA ILE A 16 8.50 -33.67 16.83
C ILE A 16 8.25 -34.53 15.60
N LEU A 17 9.24 -35.36 15.25
CA LEU A 17 9.12 -36.46 14.29
C LEU A 17 8.62 -37.72 15.04
N ALA A 18 7.45 -38.19 14.69
CA ALA A 18 6.95 -39.51 15.10
C ALA A 18 7.12 -40.48 13.92
N ALA A 19 8.08 -41.39 14.04
CA ALA A 19 8.24 -42.54 13.17
C ALA A 19 7.53 -43.75 13.80
N CYS A 20 6.61 -44.34 13.09
CA CYS A 20 6.11 -45.69 13.41
C CYS A 20 6.42 -46.61 12.24
N GLY A 21 7.36 -47.54 12.48
CA GLY A 21 7.62 -48.69 11.63
C GLY A 21 6.69 -49.84 11.96
N ALA A 22 6.30 -50.59 10.94
CA ALA A 22 5.77 -51.94 11.09
C ALA A 22 6.33 -52.83 9.98
N THR A 23 7.10 -53.82 10.40
CA THR A 23 7.64 -54.91 9.60
C THR A 23 6.56 -55.96 9.40
N GLY A 24 6.42 -56.45 8.17
CA GLY A 24 5.61 -57.64 7.85
C GLY A 24 6.21 -58.42 6.69
N SER A 25 6.84 -59.54 7.03
CA SER A 25 7.39 -60.52 6.08
C SER A 25 6.29 -61.38 5.46
N GLY A 26 6.38 -61.66 4.16
CA GLY A 26 5.56 -62.66 3.49
C GLY A 26 6.11 -63.02 2.12
N THR A 27 6.62 -64.23 2.01
CA THR A 27 7.29 -64.86 0.87
C THR A 27 6.30 -65.34 -0.22
N PRO A 28 6.71 -65.59 -1.46
CA PRO A 28 5.89 -65.52 -2.67
C PRO A 28 5.31 -66.85 -3.18
N ALA A 29 4.35 -66.79 -4.05
CA ALA A 29 4.00 -67.85 -5.00
C ALA A 29 3.41 -67.29 -6.30
N PRO A 30 3.52 -67.98 -7.44
CA PRO A 30 3.66 -67.43 -8.75
C PRO A 30 2.42 -67.53 -9.65
N GLY A 31 2.38 -66.71 -10.67
CA GLY A 31 1.62 -66.97 -11.90
C GLY A 31 0.35 -66.15 -12.08
N GLY A 32 0.41 -65.21 -13.05
CA GLY A 32 -0.74 -64.51 -13.59
C GLY A 32 -0.31 -63.55 -14.68
N THR A 33 -0.68 -63.81 -15.90
CA THR A 33 -0.48 -63.09 -17.15
C THR A 33 -0.88 -61.63 -17.07
N PRO A 34 -0.14 -60.66 -17.66
CA PRO A 34 -0.51 -59.26 -17.59
C PRO A 34 -1.65 -58.91 -18.53
N SER A 35 -2.79 -58.57 -17.99
CA SER A 35 -3.83 -57.85 -18.70
C SER A 35 -3.51 -56.37 -18.66
N ALA A 36 -3.36 -55.78 -19.84
CA ALA A 36 -3.14 -54.33 -19.96
C ALA A 36 -4.44 -53.62 -19.61
N GLU A 37 -4.47 -52.95 -18.47
CA GLU A 37 -5.45 -51.92 -18.17
C GLU A 37 -4.98 -50.58 -18.84
N PRO A 38 -5.92 -49.83 -19.42
CA PRO A 38 -5.59 -48.52 -19.94
C PRO A 38 -5.24 -47.57 -18.78
N GLN A 39 -4.03 -47.02 -18.82
CA GLN A 39 -3.64 -45.94 -17.96
C GLN A 39 -4.60 -44.77 -18.23
N THR A 40 -5.52 -44.54 -17.33
CA THR A 40 -6.27 -43.30 -17.24
C THR A 40 -5.24 -42.23 -16.90
N GLY A 41 -4.95 -41.35 -17.89
CA GLY A 41 -4.13 -40.17 -17.68
C GLY A 41 -4.73 -39.36 -16.53
N GLY A 42 -4.00 -39.30 -15.44
CA GLY A 42 -4.32 -38.34 -14.38
C GLY A 42 -4.23 -36.95 -14.99
N GLU A 43 -5.35 -36.34 -15.23
CA GLU A 43 -5.44 -34.90 -15.46
C GLU A 43 -4.90 -34.26 -14.21
N THR A 44 -3.66 -33.75 -14.29
CA THR A 44 -3.13 -32.82 -13.28
C THR A 44 -3.96 -31.57 -13.44
N THR A 45 -4.99 -31.43 -12.63
CA THR A 45 -5.77 -30.20 -12.53
C THR A 45 -4.80 -29.14 -12.01
N GLN A 46 -4.23 -28.36 -12.93
CA GLN A 46 -3.46 -27.19 -12.60
C GLN A 46 -4.39 -26.27 -11.79
N PRO A 47 -3.99 -25.80 -10.59
CA PRO A 47 -4.84 -24.93 -9.82
C PRO A 47 -5.23 -23.73 -10.70
N ALA A 48 -6.50 -23.37 -10.66
CA ALA A 48 -7.02 -22.25 -11.42
C ALA A 48 -6.25 -20.99 -10.99
N SER A 49 -5.53 -20.35 -11.92
CA SER A 49 -4.88 -19.07 -11.64
C SER A 49 -5.93 -17.98 -11.66
N VAL A 50 -5.80 -17.05 -10.73
CA VAL A 50 -6.61 -15.84 -10.63
C VAL A 50 -5.74 -14.65 -11.03
N THR A 51 -6.36 -13.68 -11.69
CA THR A 51 -5.66 -12.47 -12.13
C THR A 51 -6.30 -11.25 -11.50
N VAL A 52 -5.46 -10.34 -11.01
CA VAL A 52 -5.86 -9.03 -10.45
C VAL A 52 -5.08 -7.95 -11.16
N THR A 53 -5.76 -6.88 -11.55
CA THR A 53 -5.14 -5.70 -12.16
C THR A 53 -4.94 -4.63 -11.09
N CYS A 54 -3.71 -4.16 -10.95
CA CYS A 54 -3.32 -3.18 -9.94
C CYS A 54 -2.55 -2.00 -10.55
N ARG A 55 -2.49 -0.90 -9.83
CA ARG A 55 -1.53 0.18 -10.05
C ARG A 55 -0.37 0.07 -9.08
N VAL A 56 0.85 0.23 -9.55
CA VAL A 56 2.03 0.35 -8.69
C VAL A 56 2.00 1.73 -8.02
N VAL A 57 1.96 1.76 -6.70
CA VAL A 57 1.98 3.00 -5.89
C VAL A 57 3.39 3.31 -5.42
N THR A 58 4.10 2.30 -4.89
CA THR A 58 5.53 2.39 -4.57
C THR A 58 6.26 1.13 -5.00
N ALA A 59 7.56 1.29 -5.32
CA ALA A 59 8.49 0.18 -5.60
C ALA A 59 9.78 0.47 -4.83
N GLU A 60 9.97 -0.15 -3.69
CA GLU A 60 11.08 0.16 -2.78
C GLU A 60 11.66 -1.11 -2.18
N ASN A 61 12.98 -1.26 -2.24
CA ASN A 61 13.71 -2.38 -1.61
C ASN A 61 13.18 -3.78 -1.98
N GLY A 62 12.74 -3.96 -3.24
CA GLY A 62 12.16 -5.22 -3.70
C GLY A 62 10.72 -5.48 -3.23
N GLN A 63 10.09 -4.49 -2.60
CA GLN A 63 8.68 -4.54 -2.22
C GLN A 63 7.87 -3.56 -3.06
N LEU A 64 6.83 -4.06 -3.68
CA LEU A 64 5.82 -3.27 -4.38
C LEU A 64 4.61 -3.08 -3.46
N LEU A 65 4.09 -1.85 -3.43
CA LEU A 65 2.78 -1.54 -2.90
C LEU A 65 1.85 -1.28 -4.09
N LEU A 66 0.77 -2.02 -4.15
CA LEU A 66 -0.13 -2.03 -5.28
C LEU A 66 -1.54 -1.64 -4.84
N ALA A 67 -2.22 -0.80 -5.61
CA ALA A 67 -3.63 -0.47 -5.43
C ALA A 67 -4.48 -1.25 -6.44
N GLY A 68 -5.51 -1.95 -5.98
CA GLY A 68 -6.47 -2.63 -6.84
C GLY A 68 -7.18 -1.66 -7.77
N ARG A 69 -7.63 -2.11 -8.95
CA ARG A 69 -8.29 -1.27 -9.95
C ARG A 69 -9.73 -1.70 -10.21
N GLY A 70 -10.53 -0.76 -10.71
CA GLY A 70 -11.95 -0.98 -10.95
C GLY A 70 -12.74 -1.09 -9.64
N ASP A 71 -13.43 -2.19 -9.45
CA ASP A 71 -14.22 -2.45 -8.24
C ASP A 71 -13.38 -3.06 -7.09
N ASP A 72 -12.07 -3.29 -7.33
CA ASP A 72 -11.16 -3.82 -6.33
C ASP A 72 -10.59 -2.68 -5.48
N THR A 73 -11.04 -2.59 -4.24
CA THR A 73 -10.62 -1.58 -3.25
C THR A 73 -9.47 -2.03 -2.36
N ASN A 74 -8.89 -3.22 -2.59
CA ASN A 74 -7.79 -3.72 -1.78
C ASN A 74 -6.47 -3.01 -2.10
N VAL A 75 -5.61 -2.98 -1.09
CA VAL A 75 -4.20 -2.64 -1.21
C VAL A 75 -3.39 -3.92 -1.04
N TYR A 76 -2.43 -4.13 -1.91
CA TYR A 76 -1.62 -5.34 -1.93
C TYR A 76 -0.15 -5.06 -1.75
N THR A 77 0.58 -6.04 -1.20
CA THR A 77 2.04 -6.07 -1.25
C THR A 77 2.52 -7.27 -2.05
N LEU A 78 3.56 -7.03 -2.84
CA LEU A 78 4.23 -8.05 -3.62
C LEU A 78 5.74 -7.90 -3.44
N PHE A 79 6.43 -8.99 -3.11
CA PHE A 79 7.89 -9.03 -3.06
C PHE A 79 8.45 -9.55 -4.37
N ARG A 80 9.42 -8.84 -4.93
CA ARG A 80 10.09 -9.12 -6.20
C ARG A 80 11.58 -8.81 -6.08
N GLU A 81 12.41 -9.67 -6.65
CA GLU A 81 13.87 -9.39 -6.75
C GLU A 81 14.20 -8.49 -7.95
N GLU A 82 13.33 -8.44 -8.96
CA GLU A 82 13.49 -7.65 -10.18
C GLU A 82 12.94 -6.23 -9.92
N ASP A 83 13.73 -5.24 -10.28
CA ASP A 83 13.40 -3.80 -10.14
C ASP A 83 12.98 -3.22 -11.50
N ASP A 84 11.96 -3.85 -12.10
CA ASP A 84 11.46 -3.54 -13.44
C ASP A 84 10.05 -2.93 -13.44
N LEU A 85 9.44 -2.78 -12.26
CA LEU A 85 8.12 -2.17 -12.10
C LEU A 85 8.23 -0.83 -11.38
N HIS A 86 7.59 0.19 -11.94
CA HIS A 86 7.72 1.56 -11.47
C HIS A 86 6.37 2.15 -11.00
N PRO A 87 6.38 3.09 -10.04
CA PRO A 87 5.18 3.81 -9.64
C PRO A 87 4.44 4.42 -10.85
N GLY A 88 3.12 4.27 -10.87
CA GLY A 88 2.28 4.74 -11.97
C GLY A 88 1.95 3.67 -13.01
N GLU A 89 2.72 2.58 -13.11
CA GLU A 89 2.42 1.48 -14.02
C GLU A 89 1.18 0.71 -13.58
N VAL A 90 0.50 0.15 -14.58
CA VAL A 90 -0.58 -0.81 -14.36
C VAL A 90 -0.02 -2.21 -14.57
N VAL A 91 -0.23 -3.08 -13.60
CA VAL A 91 0.28 -4.45 -13.64
C VAL A 91 -0.85 -5.46 -13.50
N GLU A 92 -0.72 -6.56 -14.19
CA GLU A 92 -1.56 -7.75 -14.03
C GLU A 92 -0.80 -8.78 -13.20
N VAL A 93 -1.33 -9.10 -12.01
CA VAL A 93 -0.76 -10.11 -11.11
C VAL A 93 -1.53 -11.40 -11.25
N CYS A 94 -0.86 -12.46 -11.72
CA CYS A 94 -1.40 -13.81 -11.81
C CYS A 94 -0.91 -14.64 -10.61
N TYR A 95 -1.83 -15.22 -9.83
CA TYR A 95 -1.52 -15.94 -8.59
C TYR A 95 -2.43 -17.15 -8.38
N GLY A 96 -2.13 -17.99 -7.39
CA GLY A 96 -2.84 -19.24 -7.11
C GLY A 96 -4.24 -19.09 -6.49
N GLY A 97 -4.78 -17.88 -6.39
CA GLY A 97 -6.11 -17.60 -5.83
C GLY A 97 -6.15 -17.49 -4.31
N GLU A 98 -5.03 -17.69 -3.60
CA GLU A 98 -4.93 -17.50 -2.16
C GLU A 98 -4.47 -16.07 -1.84
N LEU A 99 -5.18 -15.39 -0.94
CA LEU A 99 -4.80 -14.10 -0.36
C LEU A 99 -4.61 -14.27 1.14
N LEU A 100 -3.51 -13.75 1.66
CA LEU A 100 -3.23 -13.76 3.10
C LEU A 100 -4.01 -12.62 3.76
N GLU A 101 -4.65 -12.90 4.89
CA GLU A 101 -5.43 -11.94 5.68
C GLU A 101 -4.51 -10.99 6.47
N THR A 102 -3.72 -10.20 5.74
CA THR A 102 -2.86 -9.13 6.25
C THR A 102 -3.35 -7.78 5.74
N TRP A 103 -2.85 -6.69 6.30
CA TRP A 103 -3.05 -5.36 5.75
C TRP A 103 -1.70 -4.65 5.59
N PRO A 104 -1.31 -4.27 4.38
CA PRO A 104 -1.92 -4.62 3.09
C PRO A 104 -2.00 -6.13 2.85
N VAL A 105 -2.90 -6.55 1.95
CA VAL A 105 -3.11 -7.95 1.57
C VAL A 105 -1.87 -8.49 0.84
N GLN A 106 -1.50 -9.76 1.07
CA GLN A 106 -0.39 -10.40 0.35
C GLN A 106 -0.92 -11.49 -0.57
N PHE A 107 -0.35 -11.59 -1.76
CA PHE A 107 -0.65 -12.67 -2.68
C PHE A 107 0.05 -13.97 -2.27
N GLY A 108 -0.69 -15.07 -2.25
CA GLY A 108 -0.13 -16.41 -2.10
C GLY A 108 0.16 -17.03 -3.48
N GLY A 109 1.39 -17.52 -3.70
CA GLY A 109 1.76 -18.25 -4.91
C GLY A 109 1.66 -17.41 -6.19
N VAL A 110 2.36 -16.29 -6.26
CA VAL A 110 2.43 -15.45 -7.45
C VAL A 110 3.17 -16.17 -8.57
N ALA A 111 2.53 -16.27 -9.73
CA ALA A 111 3.08 -16.88 -10.93
C ALA A 111 3.74 -15.84 -11.84
N SER A 112 3.11 -14.68 -12.01
CA SER A 112 3.68 -13.56 -12.78
C SER A 112 3.11 -12.22 -12.31
N ALA A 113 3.82 -11.14 -12.59
CA ALA A 113 3.34 -9.77 -12.48
C ALA A 113 3.92 -9.00 -13.69
N GLU A 114 3.05 -8.62 -14.60
CA GLU A 114 3.44 -8.06 -15.89
C GLU A 114 2.81 -6.70 -16.12
N VAL A 115 3.56 -5.78 -16.75
CA VAL A 115 3.04 -4.44 -17.09
C VAL A 115 1.97 -4.55 -18.16
N CYS A 116 0.81 -3.96 -17.90
CA CYS A 116 -0.24 -3.81 -18.89
C CYS A 116 0.03 -2.56 -19.75
N PRO A 117 0.02 -2.68 -21.08
CA PRO A 117 0.21 -1.53 -21.95
C PRO A 117 -0.87 -0.46 -21.72
N GLY A 118 -0.44 0.78 -21.55
CA GLY A 118 -1.33 1.93 -21.39
C GLY A 118 -1.86 2.09 -19.96
N GLY A 119 -2.47 3.23 -19.70
CA GLY A 119 -3.05 3.55 -18.39
C GLY A 119 -2.02 3.97 -17.34
N PHE A 120 -0.78 4.28 -17.74
CA PHE A 120 0.21 4.86 -16.84
C PHE A 120 -0.31 6.17 -16.23
N ASN A 121 -0.14 6.31 -14.93
CA ASN A 121 -0.50 7.51 -14.19
C ASN A 121 0.17 7.45 -12.80
N ASP A 122 1.11 8.32 -12.54
CA ASP A 122 1.85 8.36 -11.28
C ASP A 122 1.33 9.42 -10.28
N LEU A 123 0.04 9.75 -10.35
CA LEU A 123 -0.62 10.68 -9.42
C LEU A 123 -0.44 10.30 -7.95
N CYS A 124 -0.42 9.00 -7.65
CA CYS A 124 -0.11 8.49 -6.31
C CYS A 124 1.27 8.94 -5.85
N ALA A 125 2.27 8.88 -6.72
CA ALA A 125 3.63 9.31 -6.41
C ALA A 125 3.71 10.82 -6.20
N LEU A 126 2.99 11.61 -7.02
CA LEU A 126 2.88 13.05 -6.82
C LEU A 126 2.32 13.37 -5.43
N TYR A 127 1.17 12.81 -5.06
CA TYR A 127 0.56 13.12 -3.76
C TYR A 127 1.36 12.58 -2.58
N LEU A 128 2.02 11.44 -2.73
CA LEU A 128 2.95 10.95 -1.72
C LEU A 128 4.10 11.94 -1.52
N GLY A 129 4.66 12.49 -2.61
CA GLY A 129 5.67 13.56 -2.56
C GLY A 129 5.17 14.83 -1.85
N VAL A 130 3.94 15.25 -2.12
CA VAL A 130 3.32 16.41 -1.42
C VAL A 130 3.21 16.16 0.08
N LEU A 131 2.82 14.95 0.50
CA LEU A 131 2.73 14.59 1.92
C LEU A 131 4.11 14.58 2.59
N GLU A 132 5.15 14.10 1.89
CA GLU A 132 6.54 14.13 2.39
C GLU A 132 7.04 15.58 2.53
N ASP A 133 6.80 16.45 1.55
CA ASP A 133 7.17 17.86 1.64
C ASP A 133 6.44 18.57 2.79
N LEU A 134 5.17 18.24 3.03
CA LEU A 134 4.44 18.72 4.22
C LEU A 134 5.03 18.18 5.51
N TRP A 135 5.55 16.96 5.52
CA TRP A 135 6.20 16.39 6.70
C TRP A 135 7.45 17.20 7.08
N GLU A 136 8.26 17.57 6.09
CA GLU A 136 9.53 18.27 6.30
C GLU A 136 9.37 19.73 6.74
N VAL A 137 8.30 20.42 6.33
CA VAL A 137 8.06 21.81 6.75
C VAL A 137 7.50 21.85 8.17
N ASP A 138 7.89 22.84 8.98
CA ASP A 138 7.47 23.02 10.37
C ASP A 138 7.43 21.70 11.19
N PRO A 139 8.60 21.05 11.40
CA PRO A 139 8.67 19.76 12.04
C PRO A 139 8.18 19.74 13.49
N GLY A 140 7.97 20.90 14.11
CA GLY A 140 7.35 21.02 15.43
C GLY A 140 5.94 20.43 15.51
N LEU A 141 5.23 20.40 14.38
CA LEU A 141 3.88 19.84 14.33
C LEU A 141 3.84 18.30 14.33
N ASN A 142 4.93 17.66 13.94
CA ASN A 142 5.01 16.20 13.77
C ASN A 142 6.24 15.57 14.46
N SER A 143 6.89 16.22 15.42
CA SER A 143 8.12 15.74 16.05
C SER A 143 7.89 14.90 17.30
N ASP A 144 7.42 15.50 18.38
CA ASP A 144 7.40 14.86 19.68
C ASP A 144 6.03 14.23 20.01
N GLY A 145 6.05 12.97 20.48
CA GLY A 145 4.87 12.25 20.96
C GLY A 145 3.88 11.85 19.86
N LEU A 146 4.31 11.81 18.60
CA LEU A 146 3.45 11.39 17.50
C LEU A 146 3.28 9.86 17.53
N THR A 147 2.06 9.43 17.80
CA THR A 147 1.64 8.02 17.72
C THR A 147 0.92 7.75 16.40
N TYR A 148 0.07 8.71 15.98
CA TYR A 148 -0.81 8.58 14.82
C TYR A 148 -0.48 9.58 13.72
N ILE A 149 -0.56 9.10 12.49
CA ILE A 149 -0.67 9.93 11.30
C ILE A 149 -2.08 9.76 10.73
N GLY A 150 -2.84 10.86 10.72
CA GLY A 150 -4.10 10.96 10.03
C GLY A 150 -3.88 11.33 8.58
N VAL A 151 -4.57 10.68 7.65
CA VAL A 151 -4.52 11.04 6.23
C VAL A 151 -5.93 11.12 5.67
N ASP A 152 -6.25 12.27 5.06
CA ASP A 152 -7.49 12.52 4.34
C ASP A 152 -7.19 12.87 2.89
N LEU A 153 -7.43 11.91 2.00
CA LEU A 153 -7.33 12.06 0.54
C LEU A 153 -8.71 11.98 -0.12
N SER A 154 -9.80 11.99 0.65
CA SER A 154 -11.17 11.87 0.13
C SER A 154 -11.55 12.99 -0.84
N GLY A 155 -10.87 14.14 -0.74
CA GLY A 155 -11.02 15.27 -1.65
C GLY A 155 -10.20 15.17 -2.94
N THR A 156 -9.59 14.01 -3.24
CA THR A 156 -8.77 13.80 -4.44
C THR A 156 -9.46 12.91 -5.47
N SER A 157 -8.94 12.87 -6.69
CA SER A 157 -9.40 11.98 -7.77
C SER A 157 -8.82 10.56 -7.70
N LEU A 158 -8.02 10.23 -6.68
CA LEU A 158 -7.55 8.88 -6.43
C LEU A 158 -8.72 7.94 -6.10
N SER A 159 -8.64 6.69 -6.56
CA SER A 159 -9.57 5.65 -6.11
C SER A 159 -9.38 5.33 -4.62
N GLU A 160 -10.35 4.65 -4.00
CA GLU A 160 -10.27 4.27 -2.58
C GLU A 160 -9.01 3.44 -2.27
N SER A 161 -8.66 2.49 -3.14
CA SER A 161 -7.45 1.69 -3.01
C SER A 161 -6.18 2.52 -3.15
N GLU A 162 -6.15 3.48 -4.09
CA GLU A 162 -5.01 4.39 -4.29
C GLU A 162 -4.85 5.32 -3.08
N GLN A 163 -5.93 5.91 -2.55
CA GLN A 163 -5.92 6.71 -1.33
C GLN A 163 -5.38 5.92 -0.14
N ALA A 164 -5.88 4.69 0.06
CA ALA A 164 -5.45 3.82 1.14
C ALA A 164 -3.97 3.42 1.00
N ALA A 165 -3.50 3.14 -0.23
CA ALA A 165 -2.11 2.79 -0.48
C ALA A 165 -1.16 3.96 -0.23
N VAL A 166 -1.49 5.17 -0.72
CA VAL A 166 -0.69 6.39 -0.48
C VAL A 166 -0.61 6.68 1.02
N ALA A 167 -1.75 6.63 1.72
CA ALA A 167 -1.81 6.87 3.16
C ALA A 167 -0.95 5.85 3.93
N TRP A 168 -1.03 4.57 3.56
CA TRP A 168 -0.25 3.51 4.20
C TRP A 168 1.25 3.68 3.97
N ALA A 169 1.66 3.99 2.73
CA ALA A 169 3.06 4.24 2.40
C ALA A 169 3.62 5.41 3.22
N PHE A 170 2.89 6.52 3.27
CA PHE A 170 3.29 7.71 4.01
C PHE A 170 3.45 7.43 5.52
N ALA A 171 2.44 6.87 6.18
CA ALA A 171 2.51 6.58 7.61
C ALA A 171 3.62 5.55 7.94
N GLY A 172 3.80 4.54 7.06
CA GLY A 172 4.84 3.52 7.21
C GLY A 172 6.26 4.07 7.17
N ARG A 173 6.54 5.05 6.28
CA ARG A 173 7.84 5.72 6.21
C ARG A 173 8.20 6.47 7.49
N HIS A 174 7.21 6.97 8.19
CA HIS A 174 7.39 7.72 9.44
C HIS A 174 7.20 6.88 10.71
N GLY A 175 6.94 5.57 10.55
CA GLY A 175 6.84 4.63 11.66
C GLY A 175 5.65 4.90 12.61
N ALA A 176 4.61 5.59 12.13
CA ALA A 176 3.43 5.92 12.90
C ALA A 176 2.23 5.02 12.55
N GLN A 177 1.25 4.95 13.43
CA GLN A 177 0.00 4.25 13.17
C GLN A 177 -0.89 5.10 12.25
N LEU A 178 -1.29 4.50 11.13
CA LEU A 178 -2.20 5.14 10.18
C LEU A 178 -3.62 5.19 10.72
N VAL A 179 -4.26 6.36 10.61
CA VAL A 179 -5.72 6.54 10.67
C VAL A 179 -6.15 7.31 9.44
N THR A 180 -7.24 6.90 8.81
CA THR A 180 -7.80 7.58 7.63
C THR A 180 -9.15 8.19 7.94
N GLY A 181 -9.43 9.34 7.35
CA GLY A 181 -10.70 10.03 7.48
C GLY A 181 -10.54 11.54 7.55
N THR A 182 -11.66 12.22 7.35
CA THR A 182 -11.78 13.67 7.48
C THR A 182 -11.56 14.11 8.95
N TRP A 183 -11.24 15.38 9.14
CA TRP A 183 -11.14 15.97 10.50
C TRP A 183 -12.38 15.66 11.35
N GLN A 184 -13.57 15.73 10.73
CA GLN A 184 -14.85 15.49 11.42
C GLN A 184 -14.98 14.02 11.87
N GLU A 185 -14.65 13.06 10.99
CA GLU A 185 -14.71 11.63 11.29
C GLU A 185 -13.70 11.25 12.38
N LEU A 186 -12.48 11.77 12.33
CA LEU A 186 -11.45 11.52 13.35
C LEU A 186 -11.85 12.13 14.71
N ALA A 187 -12.53 13.28 14.70
CA ALA A 187 -13.07 13.87 15.92
C ALA A 187 -14.27 13.06 16.45
N ASP A 188 -15.13 12.51 15.59
CA ASP A 188 -16.23 11.62 16.00
C ASP A 188 -15.72 10.31 16.59
N GLN A 189 -14.59 9.82 16.11
CA GLN A 189 -13.91 8.63 16.63
C GLN A 189 -13.10 8.90 17.89
N GLY A 190 -12.94 10.17 18.30
CA GLY A 190 -12.25 10.56 19.53
C GLY A 190 -10.74 10.72 19.42
N TYR A 191 -10.18 10.68 18.20
CA TYR A 191 -8.77 11.01 17.98
C TYR A 191 -8.50 12.52 18.15
N ILE A 192 -9.40 13.37 17.67
CA ILE A 192 -9.28 14.82 17.74
C ILE A 192 -10.22 15.36 18.83
N ASP A 193 -9.66 16.13 19.75
CA ASP A 193 -10.43 16.89 20.73
C ASP A 193 -11.05 18.12 20.06
N ARG A 194 -12.39 18.09 19.91
CA ARG A 194 -13.15 19.19 19.30
C ARG A 194 -13.25 20.43 20.17
N GLU A 195 -13.28 20.25 21.48
CA GLU A 195 -13.46 21.35 22.41
C GLU A 195 -12.20 22.21 22.47
N HIS A 196 -11.02 21.56 22.47
CA HIS A 196 -9.73 22.23 22.51
C HIS A 196 -9.09 22.39 21.13
N LEU A 197 -9.72 21.88 20.05
CA LEU A 197 -9.19 21.91 18.68
C LEU A 197 -7.75 21.37 18.62
N GLN A 198 -7.54 20.16 19.10
CA GLN A 198 -6.21 19.60 19.26
C GLN A 198 -6.20 18.08 19.02
N TRP A 199 -5.11 17.60 18.45
CA TRP A 199 -4.75 16.18 18.41
C TRP A 199 -3.43 15.99 19.17
N GLU A 200 -3.49 15.51 20.41
CA GLU A 200 -2.35 15.48 21.31
C GLU A 200 -1.21 14.62 20.79
N ASP A 201 -1.51 13.41 20.29
CA ASP A 201 -0.56 12.40 19.86
C ASP A 201 -0.67 12.05 18.35
N GLY A 202 -1.28 12.93 17.56
CA GLY A 202 -1.43 12.75 16.11
C GLY A 202 -1.28 14.04 15.31
N CYS A 203 -1.17 13.88 14.00
CA CYS A 203 -1.16 14.97 13.04
C CYS A 203 -1.95 14.55 11.79
N LEU A 204 -2.89 15.40 11.33
CA LEU A 204 -3.72 15.15 10.16
C LEU A 204 -3.12 15.80 8.93
N PHE A 205 -2.91 15.02 7.89
CA PHE A 205 -2.46 15.45 6.56
C PHE A 205 -3.64 15.34 5.60
N THR A 206 -3.91 16.41 4.85
CA THR A 206 -5.06 16.48 3.93
C THR A 206 -4.62 17.02 2.59
N ILE A 207 -5.09 16.41 1.50
CA ILE A 207 -5.01 16.96 0.14
C ILE A 207 -6.41 17.08 -0.41
N THR A 208 -6.75 18.26 -0.96
CA THR A 208 -8.06 18.51 -1.56
C THR A 208 -7.90 19.14 -2.93
N GLU A 209 -8.35 18.43 -3.97
CA GLU A 209 -8.37 18.95 -5.33
C GLU A 209 -9.40 20.07 -5.48
N LYS A 210 -9.07 21.00 -6.36
CA LYS A 210 -9.93 22.12 -6.71
C LYS A 210 -10.31 22.08 -8.18
N PRO A 211 -11.50 22.60 -8.54
CA PRO A 211 -11.88 22.71 -9.93
C PRO A 211 -10.88 23.59 -10.70
N VAL A 212 -10.37 23.07 -11.81
CA VAL A 212 -9.55 23.83 -12.75
C VAL A 212 -10.45 24.45 -13.79
N VAL A 213 -10.39 25.77 -13.93
CA VAL A 213 -11.18 26.53 -14.91
C VAL A 213 -10.27 26.95 -16.05
N GLY A 214 -10.60 26.52 -17.27
CA GLY A 214 -9.87 26.87 -18.49
C GLY A 214 -9.77 25.71 -19.47
N SER A 215 -9.21 25.99 -20.64
CA SER A 215 -8.83 24.99 -21.64
C SER A 215 -7.31 24.95 -21.67
N TYR A 216 -6.72 23.78 -21.43
CA TYR A 216 -5.29 23.58 -21.34
C TYR A 216 -4.87 22.47 -22.30
N ASP A 217 -3.68 22.61 -22.88
CA ASP A 217 -3.07 21.58 -23.73
C ASP A 217 -2.70 20.34 -22.92
N LEU A 218 -2.29 20.52 -21.64
CA LEU A 218 -2.02 19.46 -20.68
C LEU A 218 -3.19 19.32 -19.71
N LYS A 219 -3.31 18.18 -19.05
CA LYS A 219 -4.32 17.94 -17.99
C LYS A 219 -3.79 18.49 -16.66
N PRO A 220 -4.13 19.73 -16.28
CA PRO A 220 -3.69 20.27 -15.00
C PRO A 220 -4.59 19.78 -13.87
N ILE A 221 -4.00 19.68 -12.67
CA ILE A 221 -4.74 19.63 -11.41
C ILE A 221 -4.38 20.85 -10.58
N ALA A 222 -5.33 21.29 -9.76
CA ALA A 222 -5.09 22.28 -8.72
C ALA A 222 -5.57 21.69 -7.39
N PHE A 223 -4.82 21.94 -6.32
CA PHE A 223 -5.15 21.40 -5.01
C PHE A 223 -4.61 22.28 -3.89
N ASP A 224 -5.16 22.12 -2.70
CA ASP A 224 -4.53 22.55 -1.46
C ASP A 224 -4.07 21.34 -0.68
N ALA A 225 -3.01 21.51 0.09
CA ALA A 225 -2.54 20.49 1.00
C ALA A 225 -2.23 21.12 2.37
N GLN A 226 -2.45 20.37 3.44
CA GLN A 226 -2.21 20.88 4.79
C GLN A 226 -1.79 19.77 5.73
N LYS A 227 -1.06 20.15 6.78
CA LYS A 227 -0.95 19.36 8.00
C LYS A 227 -1.51 20.15 9.18
N TRP A 228 -2.23 19.47 10.04
CA TRP A 228 -2.92 20.07 11.17
C TRP A 228 -2.73 19.23 12.43
N ARG A 229 -2.34 19.87 13.52
CA ARG A 229 -2.25 19.26 14.85
C ARG A 229 -3.13 19.96 15.88
N SER A 230 -3.33 21.26 15.72
CA SER A 230 -4.18 22.04 16.63
C SER A 230 -4.73 23.30 15.96
N GLY A 231 -5.64 24.00 16.65
CA GLY A 231 -6.19 25.28 16.18
C GLY A 231 -5.16 26.38 15.98
N THR A 232 -3.98 26.27 16.58
CA THR A 232 -2.83 27.19 16.43
C THR A 232 -1.59 26.49 15.91
N GLY A 233 -1.75 25.31 15.36
CA GLY A 233 -0.67 24.47 14.86
C GLY A 233 -1.09 23.78 13.57
N ALA A 234 -1.02 24.50 12.46
CA ALA A 234 -1.25 23.97 11.13
C ALA A 234 -0.36 24.65 10.10
N TYR A 235 -0.02 23.91 9.05
CA TYR A 235 0.75 24.39 7.91
C TYR A 235 0.01 24.11 6.60
N PHE A 236 0.01 25.09 5.70
CA PHE A 236 -0.79 25.05 4.48
C PHE A 236 0.05 25.29 3.25
N PHE A 237 -0.12 24.42 2.25
CA PHE A 237 0.26 24.68 0.86
C PHE A 237 -1.02 25.05 0.09
N ASN A 238 -1.14 26.29 -0.33
CA ASN A 238 -2.33 26.78 -1.00
C ASN A 238 -2.09 26.97 -2.49
N SER A 239 -3.13 26.70 -3.28
CA SER A 239 -3.13 26.88 -4.73
C SER A 239 -1.96 26.15 -5.40
N CYS A 240 -1.73 24.93 -4.98
CA CYS A 240 -0.79 24.04 -5.64
C CYS A 240 -1.30 23.68 -7.02
N THR A 241 -0.39 23.53 -7.98
CA THR A 241 -0.72 23.13 -9.35
C THR A 241 0.31 22.13 -9.86
N ALA A 242 -0.16 21.13 -10.60
CA ALA A 242 0.68 20.22 -11.38
C ALA A 242 0.02 19.96 -12.73
N ALA A 243 0.78 19.48 -13.70
CA ALA A 243 0.26 19.12 -15.02
C ALA A 243 0.78 17.74 -15.43
N GLN A 244 -0.13 16.94 -16.00
CA GLN A 244 0.21 15.63 -16.55
C GLN A 244 0.74 15.78 -17.97
N GLY A 245 1.90 15.20 -18.24
CA GLY A 245 2.46 15.07 -19.58
C GLY A 245 1.68 14.09 -20.46
N GLU A 246 2.02 14.08 -21.75
CA GLU A 246 1.40 13.15 -22.74
C GLU A 246 1.72 11.68 -22.43
N ASP A 247 2.84 11.43 -21.75
CA ASP A 247 3.29 10.11 -21.30
C ASP A 247 2.59 9.61 -20.04
N GLY A 248 1.76 10.46 -19.42
CA GLY A 248 1.02 10.14 -18.20
C GLY A 248 1.76 10.47 -16.91
N HIS A 249 2.99 10.99 -17.00
CA HIS A 249 3.73 11.48 -15.84
C HIS A 249 3.19 12.81 -15.34
N TRP A 250 3.04 12.90 -14.03
CA TRP A 250 2.83 14.16 -13.35
C TRP A 250 4.19 14.81 -13.08
N GLY A 251 4.40 15.98 -13.63
CA GLY A 251 5.61 16.77 -13.36
C GLY A 251 5.66 17.27 -11.93
N ASP A 252 6.73 18.01 -11.63
CA ASP A 252 6.84 18.70 -10.34
C ASP A 252 5.64 19.61 -10.12
N TYR A 253 5.15 19.66 -8.89
CA TYR A 253 4.09 20.58 -8.51
C TYR A 253 4.67 21.92 -8.05
N SER A 254 3.87 22.97 -8.16
CA SER A 254 4.20 24.31 -7.67
C SER A 254 3.26 24.72 -6.55
N VAL A 255 3.79 25.32 -5.50
CA VAL A 255 3.02 25.89 -4.39
C VAL A 255 2.77 27.37 -4.65
N GLY A 256 1.50 27.78 -4.73
CA GLY A 256 1.14 29.18 -4.96
C GLY A 256 1.42 30.07 -3.76
N SER A 257 1.09 29.61 -2.56
CA SER A 257 1.44 30.30 -1.29
C SER A 257 1.47 29.30 -0.12
N GLN A 258 2.19 29.70 0.92
CA GLN A 258 2.28 28.95 2.17
C GLN A 258 1.74 29.80 3.32
N ALA A 259 1.11 29.14 4.31
CA ALA A 259 0.59 29.78 5.50
C ALA A 259 0.80 28.90 6.74
N ILE A 260 0.88 29.55 7.88
CA ILE A 260 0.98 28.93 9.21
C ILE A 260 -0.14 29.51 10.08
N SER A 261 -0.78 28.70 10.89
CA SER A 261 -1.74 29.16 11.90
C SER A 261 -1.23 28.89 13.30
#